data_ad2bb34d58ff00204063ba86d41f3e62
#
_entry.id   ad2bb34d58ff00204063ba86d41f3e62
#
_cell.length_a   1.000
_cell.length_b   1.000
_cell.length_c   1.000
_cell.angle_alpha   90.00
_cell.angle_beta   90.00
_cell.angle_gamma   90.00
#
_symmetry.space_group_name_H-M   'P 1'
#
loop_
_entity.id
_entity.type
_entity.pdbx_description
1 polymer ?
#
loop_
_entity_poly.entity_id
_entity_poly.type
_entity_poly.pdbx_seq_one_letter_code
_entity_poly.pdbx_strand_id
1 'polypeptide(L)'
;LQNDEKNGKNIKGVWFEKEYIREHPYDTLASTLLGFTTSGNVGIGGLEDYYNETLNGVDGKEYGYVNDDSNYEIKVKEAADGNTLVSTIDANLQSITENKIAEFNNAMKDGQNEGAKNIGVIMMDPNTGEVLAMATNRTYSLQNPWNLDTLRYLSADESAKAIHQAERI
;
A
#
# COMPACT_ATOMS: atom_id res chain seq x y z
N LEU A 1 -14.66 5.24 23.89
CA LEU A 1 -14.33 5.60 25.28
C LEU A 1 -14.49 7.10 25.59
N GLN A 2 -14.67 7.97 24.58
CA GLN A 2 -14.86 9.42 24.81
C GLN A 2 -16.18 9.78 25.46
N ASN A 3 -17.22 8.98 25.20
CA ASN A 3 -18.56 9.16 25.81
C ASN A 3 -19.09 7.80 26.23
N ASP A 4 -18.87 7.43 27.46
CA ASP A 4 -19.61 6.34 28.09
C ASP A 4 -20.86 6.93 28.75
N GLU A 5 -21.87 7.24 27.94
CA GLU A 5 -23.14 7.82 28.40
C GLU A 5 -23.85 6.98 29.45
N LYS A 6 -23.56 5.67 29.49
CA LYS A 6 -24.14 4.76 30.48
C LYS A 6 -23.51 4.88 31.87
N ASN A 7 -22.26 5.34 31.95
CA ASN A 7 -21.52 5.41 33.21
C ASN A 7 -21.22 6.84 33.69
N GLY A 8 -21.61 7.86 32.94
CA GLY A 8 -21.44 9.26 33.32
C GLY A 8 -19.98 9.72 33.54
N LYS A 9 -19.01 8.95 33.05
CA LYS A 9 -17.59 9.28 33.16
C LYS A 9 -17.13 10.04 31.93
N ASN A 10 -16.98 11.33 32.06
CA ASN A 10 -16.33 12.19 31.07
C ASN A 10 -14.81 12.08 31.27
N ILE A 11 -14.13 11.35 30.42
CA ILE A 11 -12.66 11.26 30.40
C ILE A 11 -12.15 12.48 29.66
N LYS A 12 -11.55 13.43 30.39
CA LYS A 12 -10.93 14.63 29.81
C LYS A 12 -9.50 14.33 29.36
N GLY A 13 -9.06 14.94 28.27
CA GLY A 13 -7.68 14.85 27.78
C GLY A 13 -7.39 13.62 26.91
N VAL A 14 -8.44 12.89 26.49
CA VAL A 14 -8.33 11.78 25.52
C VAL A 14 -9.13 12.16 24.29
N TRP A 15 -8.51 12.07 23.13
CA TRP A 15 -9.17 12.20 21.84
C TRP A 15 -8.78 11.03 20.95
N PHE A 16 -9.62 10.75 19.96
CA PHE A 16 -9.38 9.70 18.97
C PHE A 16 -9.25 10.38 17.61
N GLU A 17 -8.23 9.98 16.88
CA GLU A 17 -8.00 10.38 15.51
C GLU A 17 -8.32 9.18 14.60
N LYS A 18 -8.98 9.43 13.47
CA LYS A 18 -9.34 8.39 12.52
C LYS A 18 -8.16 8.18 11.59
N GLU A 19 -7.65 6.97 11.58
CA GLU A 19 -6.58 6.55 10.68
C GLU A 19 -7.11 5.50 9.71
N TYR A 20 -6.67 5.57 8.46
CA TYR A 20 -6.98 4.58 7.44
C TYR A 20 -5.77 3.70 7.22
N ILE A 21 -6.00 2.39 7.21
CA ILE A 21 -4.97 1.38 6.99
C ILE A 21 -5.29 0.67 5.68
N ARG A 22 -4.28 0.49 4.84
CA ARG A 22 -4.40 -0.30 3.61
C ARG A 22 -4.40 -1.78 3.98
N GLU A 23 -5.43 -2.51 3.54
CA GLU A 23 -5.51 -3.96 3.72
C GLU A 23 -5.25 -4.67 2.39
N HIS A 24 -4.54 -5.79 2.45
CA HIS A 24 -4.21 -6.64 1.30
C HIS A 24 -4.78 -8.05 1.52
N PRO A 25 -6.05 -8.32 1.13
CA PRO A 25 -6.72 -9.60 1.44
C PRO A 25 -6.00 -10.84 0.90
N TYR A 26 -5.24 -10.68 -0.17
CA TYR A 26 -4.49 -11.77 -0.83
C TYR A 26 -2.99 -11.76 -0.54
N ASP A 27 -2.56 -10.96 0.43
CA ASP A 27 -1.18 -10.82 0.91
C ASP A 27 -0.13 -10.77 -0.20
N THR A 28 0.39 -11.94 -0.66
CA THR A 28 1.50 -12.00 -1.63
C THR A 28 1.08 -11.85 -3.08
N LEU A 29 -0.23 -11.96 -3.39
CA LEU A 29 -0.71 -11.94 -4.77
C LEU A 29 -0.44 -10.59 -5.43
N ALA A 30 0.20 -10.62 -6.59
CA ALA A 30 0.57 -9.45 -7.38
C ALA A 30 1.42 -8.43 -6.60
N SER A 31 2.16 -8.86 -5.56
CA SER A 31 2.84 -7.96 -4.63
C SER A 31 3.79 -6.98 -5.31
N THR A 32 4.57 -7.41 -6.29
CA THR A 32 5.49 -6.55 -7.06
C THR A 32 4.76 -5.58 -8.01
N LEU A 33 3.55 -5.93 -8.45
CA LEU A 33 2.72 -5.07 -9.27
C LEU A 33 2.00 -4.02 -8.43
N LEU A 34 1.43 -4.44 -7.30
CA LEU A 34 0.64 -3.56 -6.44
C LEU A 34 1.53 -2.58 -5.68
N GLY A 35 2.61 -3.06 -5.07
CA GLY A 35 3.35 -2.28 -4.08
C GLY A 35 2.63 -2.24 -2.73
N PHE A 36 3.10 -1.41 -1.83
CA PHE A 36 2.53 -1.25 -0.49
C PHE A 36 2.54 0.21 -0.06
N THR A 37 1.85 0.52 1.03
CA THR A 37 1.85 1.85 1.63
C THR A 37 2.56 1.85 2.98
N THR A 38 3.16 2.98 3.32
CA THR A 38 3.79 3.25 4.61
C THR A 38 2.97 4.22 5.43
N SER A 39 3.45 4.61 6.60
CA SER A 39 2.83 5.65 7.43
C SER A 39 2.55 6.92 6.62
N GLY A 40 1.36 7.49 6.81
CA GLY A 40 0.87 8.63 6.05
C GLY A 40 0.40 8.28 4.64
N ASN A 41 0.08 7.00 4.40
CA ASN A 41 -0.41 6.48 3.11
C ASN A 41 0.52 6.76 1.92
N VAL A 42 1.84 6.79 2.16
CA VAL A 42 2.82 6.95 1.09
C VAL A 42 3.04 5.63 0.38
N GLY A 43 2.74 5.57 -0.91
CA GLY A 43 2.94 4.40 -1.76
C GLY A 43 4.42 4.10 -2.01
N ILE A 44 4.79 2.84 -1.96
CA ILE A 44 6.13 2.32 -2.24
C ILE A 44 6.04 1.22 -3.29
N GLY A 45 6.63 1.48 -4.44
CA GLY A 45 6.66 0.56 -5.56
C GLY A 45 5.31 0.31 -6.22
N GLY A 46 5.33 -0.28 -7.41
CA GLY A 46 4.15 -0.72 -8.14
C GLY A 46 3.10 0.37 -8.39
N LEU A 47 1.85 -0.04 -8.34
CA LEU A 47 0.70 0.84 -8.58
C LEU A 47 0.47 1.82 -7.42
N GLU A 48 0.81 1.44 -6.18
CA GLU A 48 0.67 2.32 -5.01
C GLU A 48 1.59 3.54 -5.10
N ASP A 49 2.83 3.38 -5.58
CA ASP A 49 3.76 4.51 -5.79
C ASP A 49 3.36 5.33 -7.02
N TYR A 50 3.07 4.65 -8.14
CA TYR A 50 2.75 5.33 -9.40
C TYR A 50 1.48 6.18 -9.32
N TYR A 51 0.43 5.67 -8.66
CA TYR A 51 -0.85 6.36 -8.49
C TYR A 51 -1.02 6.98 -7.10
N ASN A 52 0.06 7.20 -6.36
CA ASN A 52 0.02 7.68 -4.98
C ASN A 52 -0.81 8.96 -4.83
N GLU A 53 -0.62 9.96 -5.69
CA GLU A 53 -1.40 11.21 -5.66
C GLU A 53 -2.89 11.01 -5.99
N THR A 54 -3.20 9.99 -6.80
CA THR A 54 -4.58 9.67 -7.19
C THR A 54 -5.32 8.89 -6.10
N LEU A 55 -4.61 7.96 -5.45
CA LEU A 55 -5.15 7.08 -4.41
C LEU A 55 -5.26 7.78 -3.05
N ASN A 56 -4.33 8.69 -2.76
CA ASN A 56 -4.38 9.47 -1.53
C ASN A 56 -5.42 10.59 -1.65
N GLY A 57 -6.13 10.79 -0.56
CA GLY A 57 -6.96 11.96 -0.38
C GLY A 57 -6.16 13.19 0.05
N VAL A 58 -6.87 14.18 0.47
CA VAL A 58 -6.31 15.40 1.08
C VAL A 58 -6.80 15.47 2.51
N ASP A 59 -5.89 15.53 3.46
CA ASP A 59 -6.23 15.64 4.88
C ASP A 59 -7.01 16.92 5.16
N GLY A 60 -8.05 16.80 5.97
CA GLY A 60 -8.77 17.93 6.51
C GLY A 60 -7.87 18.72 7.48
N LYS A 61 -8.18 19.98 7.66
CA LYS A 61 -7.46 20.85 8.60
C LYS A 61 -8.44 21.66 9.41
N GLU A 62 -8.25 21.65 10.71
CA GLU A 62 -8.93 22.55 11.64
C GLU A 62 -7.90 23.51 12.20
N TYR A 63 -8.15 24.78 12.08
CA TYR A 63 -7.30 25.82 12.64
C TYR A 63 -8.11 26.97 13.21
N GLY A 64 -7.67 27.44 14.37
CA GLY A 64 -8.25 28.61 15.02
C GLY A 64 -7.42 29.85 14.74
N TYR A 65 -8.10 30.96 14.56
CA TYR A 65 -7.49 32.27 14.45
C TYR A 65 -8.30 33.32 15.23
N VAL A 66 -7.63 34.42 15.60
CA VAL A 66 -8.31 35.56 16.22
C VAL A 66 -8.67 36.52 15.09
N ASN A 67 -9.97 36.86 14.96
CA ASN A 67 -10.42 37.80 13.96
C ASN A 67 -10.14 39.27 14.38
N ASP A 68 -10.44 40.20 13.47
CA ASP A 68 -10.19 41.63 13.69
C ASP A 68 -10.93 42.21 14.92
N ASP A 69 -12.01 41.58 15.34
CA ASP A 69 -12.79 41.91 16.53
C ASP A 69 -12.28 41.23 17.81
N SER A 70 -11.11 40.59 17.75
CA SER A 70 -10.48 39.82 18.83
C SER A 70 -11.30 38.60 19.30
N ASN A 71 -12.21 38.09 18.49
CA ASN A 71 -12.90 36.84 18.75
C ASN A 71 -12.12 35.67 18.18
N TYR A 72 -12.14 34.53 18.89
CA TYR A 72 -11.57 33.27 18.42
C TYR A 72 -12.53 32.59 17.46
N GLU A 73 -12.10 32.38 16.23
CA GLU A 73 -12.83 31.65 15.20
C GLU A 73 -12.12 30.37 14.81
N ILE A 74 -12.90 29.32 14.57
CA ILE A 74 -12.40 28.04 14.07
C ILE A 74 -12.79 27.91 12.61
N LYS A 75 -11.82 27.60 11.78
CA LYS A 75 -12.03 27.29 10.37
C LYS A 75 -11.70 25.82 10.11
N VAL A 76 -12.68 25.11 9.57
CA VAL A 76 -12.55 23.70 9.20
C VAL A 76 -12.42 23.61 7.68
N LYS A 77 -11.37 22.97 7.21
CA LYS A 77 -11.23 22.49 5.84
C LYS A 77 -11.49 20.98 5.87
N GLU A 78 -12.56 20.55 5.25
CA GLU A 78 -12.93 19.13 5.22
C GLU A 78 -11.88 18.30 4.47
N ALA A 79 -11.72 17.04 4.89
CA ALA A 79 -10.92 16.06 4.18
C ALA A 79 -11.58 15.70 2.83
N ALA A 80 -10.78 15.39 1.84
CA ALA A 80 -11.25 14.85 0.56
C ALA A 80 -10.68 13.45 0.36
N ASP A 81 -11.57 12.48 0.12
CA ASP A 81 -11.16 11.10 -0.12
C ASP A 81 -10.37 10.96 -1.43
N GLY A 82 -9.45 10.02 -1.48
CA GLY A 82 -8.75 9.64 -2.70
C GLY A 82 -9.64 8.87 -3.67
N ASN A 83 -9.14 8.65 -4.86
CA ASN A 83 -9.86 7.93 -5.91
C ASN A 83 -9.64 6.42 -5.81
N THR A 84 -10.55 5.64 -6.40
CA THR A 84 -10.41 4.20 -6.55
C THR A 84 -9.71 3.88 -7.87
N LEU A 85 -8.70 3.01 -7.84
CA LEU A 85 -8.07 2.45 -9.03
C LEU A 85 -8.66 1.07 -9.31
N VAL A 86 -9.18 0.90 -10.54
CA VAL A 86 -9.66 -0.40 -11.04
C VAL A 86 -8.67 -0.89 -12.09
N SER A 87 -8.04 -2.03 -11.83
CA SER A 87 -7.10 -2.66 -12.76
C SER A 87 -7.79 -3.72 -13.63
N THR A 88 -7.16 -4.07 -14.74
CA THR A 88 -7.58 -5.17 -15.63
C THR A 88 -7.04 -6.54 -15.21
N ILE A 89 -6.29 -6.58 -14.10
CA ILE A 89 -5.71 -7.82 -13.58
C ILE A 89 -6.81 -8.78 -13.11
N ASP A 90 -6.83 -9.98 -13.67
CA ASP A 90 -7.66 -11.08 -13.20
C ASP A 90 -6.93 -11.83 -12.09
N ALA A 91 -7.51 -11.84 -10.90
CA ALA A 91 -6.90 -12.46 -9.71
C ALA A 91 -6.66 -13.96 -9.88
N ASN A 92 -7.52 -14.66 -10.65
CA ASN A 92 -7.36 -16.10 -10.89
C ASN A 92 -6.20 -16.34 -11.85
N LEU A 93 -6.14 -15.59 -12.97
CA LEU A 93 -5.03 -15.69 -13.92
C LEU A 93 -3.70 -15.29 -13.26
N GLN A 94 -3.70 -14.25 -12.45
CA GLN A 94 -2.53 -13.85 -11.67
C GLN A 94 -2.05 -14.99 -10.75
N SER A 95 -2.97 -15.57 -9.97
CA SER A 95 -2.65 -16.68 -9.06
C SER A 95 -2.12 -17.92 -9.80
N ILE A 96 -2.76 -18.29 -10.92
CA ILE A 96 -2.30 -19.40 -11.74
C ILE A 96 -0.88 -19.12 -12.27
N THR A 97 -0.65 -17.91 -12.75
CA THR A 97 0.65 -17.51 -13.30
C THR A 97 1.75 -17.55 -12.24
N GLU A 98 1.51 -17.02 -11.06
CA GLU A 98 2.46 -17.06 -9.94
C GLU A 98 2.76 -18.51 -9.50
N ASN A 99 1.73 -19.34 -9.39
CA ASN A 99 1.91 -20.76 -9.07
C ASN A 99 2.77 -21.48 -10.11
N LYS A 100 2.55 -21.22 -11.40
CA LYS A 100 3.36 -21.83 -12.48
C LYS A 100 4.80 -21.32 -12.47
N ILE A 101 5.02 -20.06 -12.15
CA ILE A 101 6.37 -19.52 -11.93
C ILE A 101 7.05 -20.23 -10.75
N ALA A 102 6.34 -20.41 -9.64
CA ALA A 102 6.87 -21.09 -8.46
C ALA A 102 7.20 -22.57 -8.75
N GLU A 103 6.31 -23.30 -9.43
CA GLU A 103 6.55 -24.67 -9.87
C GLU A 103 7.80 -24.75 -10.75
N PHE A 104 7.90 -23.93 -11.77
CA PHE A 104 9.06 -23.87 -12.67
C PHE A 104 10.34 -23.54 -11.90
N ASN A 105 10.30 -22.49 -11.04
CA ASN A 105 11.45 -22.07 -10.27
C ASN A 105 11.94 -23.19 -9.33
N ASN A 106 11.01 -23.91 -8.69
CA ASN A 106 11.36 -25.04 -7.83
C ASN A 106 11.94 -26.22 -8.62
N ALA A 107 11.45 -26.48 -9.84
CA ALA A 107 11.99 -27.51 -10.72
C ALA A 107 13.43 -27.21 -11.20
N MET A 108 13.81 -25.93 -11.22
CA MET A 108 15.16 -25.49 -11.61
C MET A 108 16.14 -25.46 -10.43
N LYS A 109 15.67 -25.68 -9.20
CA LYS A 109 16.54 -25.77 -8.03
C LYS A 109 17.29 -27.11 -8.03
N ASP A 110 18.58 -27.05 -7.77
CA ASP A 110 19.42 -28.20 -7.46
C ASP A 110 20.25 -27.87 -6.18
N GLY A 111 21.08 -28.80 -5.73
CA GLY A 111 21.85 -28.59 -4.48
C GLY A 111 22.83 -27.41 -4.51
N GLN A 112 23.02 -26.74 -5.65
CA GLN A 112 23.92 -25.61 -5.83
C GLN A 112 23.22 -24.35 -6.35
N ASN A 113 22.06 -24.50 -6.99
CA ASN A 113 21.29 -23.40 -7.58
C ASN A 113 19.98 -23.18 -6.85
N GLU A 114 19.67 -21.95 -6.51
CA GLU A 114 18.42 -21.55 -5.85
C GLU A 114 17.23 -21.46 -6.82
N GLY A 115 17.38 -21.89 -8.06
CA GLY A 115 16.41 -21.79 -9.15
C GLY A 115 16.76 -20.68 -10.14
N ALA A 116 15.79 -20.22 -10.90
CA ALA A 116 15.99 -19.15 -11.86
C ALA A 116 16.19 -17.80 -11.14
N LYS A 117 17.21 -17.06 -11.57
CA LYS A 117 17.55 -15.77 -10.97
C LYS A 117 16.43 -14.74 -11.09
N ASN A 118 15.83 -14.65 -12.27
CA ASN A 118 14.71 -13.77 -12.56
C ASN A 118 13.75 -14.45 -13.53
N ILE A 119 12.47 -14.44 -13.20
CA ILE A 119 11.38 -14.86 -14.07
C ILE A 119 10.38 -13.71 -14.09
N GLY A 120 9.92 -13.34 -15.28
CA GLY A 120 8.82 -12.40 -15.43
C GLY A 120 7.85 -12.93 -16.49
N VAL A 121 6.56 -12.84 -16.20
CA VAL A 121 5.48 -13.23 -17.11
C VAL A 121 4.48 -12.10 -17.20
N ILE A 122 4.12 -11.73 -18.42
CA ILE A 122 3.02 -10.79 -18.68
C ILE A 122 2.01 -11.50 -19.57
N MET A 123 0.76 -11.51 -19.15
CA MET A 123 -0.37 -12.02 -19.91
C MET A 123 -1.27 -10.87 -20.33
N MET A 124 -1.52 -10.75 -21.62
CA MET A 124 -2.29 -9.63 -22.18
C MET A 124 -3.28 -10.13 -23.23
N ASP A 125 -4.47 -9.52 -23.27
CA ASP A 125 -5.39 -9.73 -24.37
C ASP A 125 -4.91 -8.93 -25.60
N PRO A 126 -4.60 -9.61 -26.71
CA PRO A 126 -4.08 -8.94 -27.91
C PRO A 126 -5.12 -8.06 -28.63
N ASN A 127 -6.41 -8.27 -28.36
CA ASN A 127 -7.49 -7.50 -29.01
C ASN A 127 -7.79 -6.17 -28.30
N THR A 128 -7.72 -6.19 -26.96
CA THR A 128 -8.03 -5.02 -26.12
C THR A 128 -6.79 -4.29 -25.63
N GLY A 129 -5.66 -5.00 -25.53
CA GLY A 129 -4.42 -4.51 -24.91
C GLY A 129 -4.44 -4.57 -23.38
N GLU A 130 -5.48 -5.16 -22.78
CA GLU A 130 -5.58 -5.29 -21.32
C GLU A 130 -4.55 -6.27 -20.78
N VAL A 131 -3.84 -5.86 -19.74
CA VAL A 131 -2.94 -6.73 -19.00
C VAL A 131 -3.76 -7.50 -17.96
N LEU A 132 -3.83 -8.82 -18.15
CA LEU A 132 -4.64 -9.72 -17.33
C LEU A 132 -3.84 -10.33 -16.16
N ALA A 133 -2.54 -10.51 -16.34
CA ALA A 133 -1.63 -10.93 -15.28
C ALA A 133 -0.23 -10.37 -15.51
N MET A 134 0.46 -10.02 -14.44
CA MET A 134 1.86 -9.62 -14.44
C MET A 134 2.54 -10.18 -13.19
N ALA A 135 3.40 -11.18 -13.37
CA ALA A 135 3.95 -11.94 -12.27
C ALA A 135 5.47 -12.15 -12.40
N THR A 136 6.11 -12.32 -11.27
CA THR A 136 7.55 -12.59 -11.17
C THR A 136 7.80 -13.64 -10.08
N ASN A 137 9.01 -14.24 -10.08
CA ASN A 137 9.44 -15.15 -9.02
C ASN A 137 9.85 -14.42 -7.72
N ARG A 138 9.67 -13.12 -7.65
CA ARG A 138 10.03 -12.26 -6.50
C ARG A 138 8.76 -11.71 -5.85
N THR A 139 8.09 -12.55 -5.09
CA THR A 139 6.91 -12.17 -4.31
C THR A 139 7.29 -11.90 -2.86
N TYR A 140 6.56 -11.02 -2.21
CA TYR A 140 6.72 -10.68 -0.80
C TYR A 140 5.35 -10.40 -0.15
N SER A 141 5.31 -10.43 1.19
CA SER A 141 4.09 -10.14 1.93
C SER A 141 3.81 -8.64 1.93
N LEU A 142 2.64 -8.25 1.42
CA LEU A 142 2.13 -6.87 1.49
C LEU A 142 1.65 -6.51 2.91
N GLN A 143 1.34 -7.51 3.74
CA GLN A 143 0.97 -7.32 5.15
C GLN A 143 2.20 -7.04 6.03
N ASN A 144 3.37 -7.53 5.64
CA ASN A 144 4.63 -7.29 6.33
C ASN A 144 5.73 -6.84 5.35
N PRO A 145 5.61 -5.64 4.79
CA PRO A 145 6.53 -5.15 3.77
C PRO A 145 7.92 -4.77 4.32
N TRP A 146 8.07 -4.69 5.65
CA TRP A 146 9.32 -4.29 6.31
C TRP A 146 10.33 -5.42 6.46
N ASN A 147 10.05 -6.60 5.93
CA ASN A 147 11.02 -7.67 5.88
C ASN A 147 12.21 -7.27 4.99
N LEU A 148 13.44 -7.53 5.45
CA LEU A 148 14.67 -7.25 4.71
C LEU A 148 14.68 -7.90 3.32
N ASP A 149 14.00 -9.04 3.15
CA ASP A 149 13.86 -9.71 1.86
C ASP A 149 13.04 -8.88 0.87
N THR A 150 12.02 -8.17 1.34
CA THR A 150 11.24 -7.22 0.52
C THR A 150 12.12 -6.08 0.03
N LEU A 151 12.91 -5.49 0.90
CA LEU A 151 13.78 -4.36 0.58
C LEU A 151 14.81 -4.70 -0.52
N ARG A 152 15.21 -5.97 -0.62
CA ARG A 152 16.11 -6.44 -1.69
C ARG A 152 15.50 -6.38 -3.09
N TYR A 153 14.17 -6.39 -3.19
CA TYR A 153 13.47 -6.37 -4.47
C TYR A 153 13.10 -4.96 -4.94
N LEU A 154 13.18 -3.99 -4.04
CA LEU A 154 12.94 -2.60 -4.35
C LEU A 154 14.17 -1.97 -5.03
N SER A 155 13.96 -0.95 -5.83
CA SER A 155 15.05 -0.10 -6.32
C SER A 155 15.71 0.65 -5.15
N ALA A 156 16.89 1.21 -5.39
CA ALA A 156 17.58 2.00 -4.36
C ALA A 156 16.75 3.21 -3.91
N ASP A 157 16.00 3.82 -4.82
CA ASP A 157 15.13 4.97 -4.52
C ASP A 157 13.91 4.56 -3.69
N GLU A 158 13.23 3.48 -4.06
CA GLU A 158 12.10 2.93 -3.31
C GLU A 158 12.53 2.45 -1.92
N SER A 159 13.68 1.79 -1.83
CA SER A 159 14.24 1.38 -0.54
C SER A 159 14.55 2.58 0.36
N ALA A 160 15.09 3.66 -0.19
CA ALA A 160 15.35 4.89 0.55
C ALA A 160 14.06 5.55 1.05
N LYS A 161 13.01 5.60 0.22
CA LYS A 161 11.68 6.09 0.62
C LYS A 161 11.11 5.26 1.77
N ALA A 162 11.16 3.92 1.66
CA ALA A 162 10.66 3.01 2.67
C ALA A 162 11.38 3.18 4.01
N ILE A 163 12.72 3.24 4.01
CA ILE A 163 13.53 3.44 5.22
C ILE A 163 13.24 4.79 5.86
N HIS A 164 13.20 5.86 5.07
CA HIS A 164 12.95 7.21 5.58
C HIS A 164 11.58 7.33 6.25
N GLN A 165 10.56 6.64 5.73
CA GLN A 165 9.24 6.59 6.35
C GLN A 165 9.23 5.78 7.66
N ALA A 166 9.96 4.66 7.71
CA ALA A 166 10.08 3.85 8.92
C ALA A 166 10.74 4.59 10.09
N GLU A 167 11.71 5.47 9.81
CA GLU A 167 12.40 6.28 10.82
C GLU A 167 11.54 7.41 11.41
N ARG A 168 10.38 7.69 10.83
CA ARG A 168 9.47 8.77 11.27
C ARG A 168 8.34 8.28 12.19
N ILE A 169 8.27 6.98 12.48
CA ILE A 169 7.34 6.34 13.41
C ILE A 169 8.00 6.23 14.78
#